data_de58bab5a76aea8e168ae0f3114135a5
#
_entry.id   de58bab5a76aea8e168ae0f3114135a5
#
_cell.length_a   1.000
_cell.length_b   1.000
_cell.length_c   1.000
_cell.angle_alpha   90.00
_cell.angle_beta   90.00
_cell.angle_gamma   90.00
#
_symmetry.space_group_name_H-M   'P 1'
#
loop_
_entity.id
_entity.type
_entity.pdbx_description
1 polymer ?
#
loop_
_entity_poly.entity_id
_entity_poly.type
_entity_poly.pdbx_seq_one_letter_code
_entity_poly.pdbx_strand_id
1 'polypeptide(L)'
;MPYCDSEDVRLVCGVAENVISSGDIGGLIVFSDQEIDDKIGSSFGESVPTRINRLSALLTSIQIYSRPDLRFRLGKSGIDEQQVEKNLDRWQAEADEIFAFYGDDEGSGEFSVVQA
;
A
#
# COMPACT_ATOMS: atom_id res chain seq x y z
N MET A 1 3.78 -4.17 -15.17
CA MET A 1 3.60 -5.23 -14.16
C MET A 1 3.22 -4.63 -12.83
N PRO A 2 2.27 -5.23 -12.12
CA PRO A 2 1.96 -4.72 -10.77
C PRO A 2 3.10 -4.99 -9.79
N TYR A 3 3.22 -4.13 -8.80
CA TYR A 3 4.30 -4.25 -7.81
C TYR A 3 4.00 -5.33 -6.76
N CYS A 4 2.74 -5.72 -6.62
CA CYS A 4 2.35 -6.85 -5.78
C CYS A 4 1.12 -7.51 -6.40
N ASP A 5 0.66 -8.61 -5.81
CA ASP A 5 -0.56 -9.26 -6.28
C ASP A 5 -1.59 -9.34 -5.15
N SER A 6 -2.77 -9.86 -5.46
CA SER A 6 -3.86 -9.92 -4.50
C SER A 6 -3.50 -10.78 -3.28
N GLU A 7 -2.67 -11.78 -3.48
CA GLU A 7 -2.24 -12.64 -2.37
C GLU A 7 -1.37 -11.87 -1.39
N ASP A 8 -0.47 -11.03 -1.91
CA ASP A 8 0.36 -10.18 -1.06
C ASP A 8 -0.50 -9.25 -0.21
N VAL A 9 -1.55 -8.68 -0.82
CA VAL A 9 -2.48 -7.80 -0.10
C VAL A 9 -3.21 -8.56 0.99
N ARG A 10 -3.68 -9.76 0.69
CA ARG A 10 -4.40 -10.58 1.67
C ARG A 10 -3.51 -10.98 2.83
N LEU A 11 -2.22 -11.18 2.59
CA LEU A 11 -1.27 -11.49 3.66
C LEU A 11 -1.11 -10.32 4.61
N VAL A 12 -1.25 -9.09 4.11
CA VAL A 12 -1.16 -7.90 4.96
C VAL A 12 -2.45 -7.66 5.72
N CYS A 13 -3.57 -7.65 5.02
CA CYS A 13 -4.84 -7.20 5.61
C CYS A 13 -5.75 -8.34 6.09
N GLY A 14 -5.47 -9.57 5.67
CA GLY A 14 -6.26 -10.72 6.12
C GLY A 14 -7.67 -10.79 5.60
N VAL A 15 -7.99 -10.03 4.57
CA VAL A 15 -9.35 -9.96 4.02
C VAL A 15 -9.64 -11.21 3.18
N ALA A 16 -10.83 -11.78 3.36
CA ALA A 16 -11.23 -12.99 2.67
C ALA A 16 -11.81 -12.69 1.29
N GLU A 17 -11.84 -13.72 0.47
CA GLU A 17 -12.35 -13.61 -0.91
C GLU A 17 -13.82 -13.14 -0.95
N ASN A 18 -14.61 -13.53 0.04
CA ASN A 18 -16.02 -13.16 0.09
C ASN A 18 -16.24 -11.69 0.47
N VAL A 19 -15.21 -11.02 0.98
CA VAL A 19 -15.30 -9.60 1.29
C VAL A 19 -14.94 -8.76 0.07
N ILE A 20 -13.85 -9.12 -0.61
CA ILE A 20 -13.43 -8.43 -1.82
C ILE A 20 -12.74 -9.43 -2.74
N SER A 21 -13.09 -9.41 -4.02
CA SER A 21 -12.54 -10.34 -4.99
C SER A 21 -11.10 -9.99 -5.35
N SER A 22 -10.37 -10.98 -5.86
CA SER A 22 -8.99 -10.76 -6.31
C SER A 22 -8.93 -9.76 -7.46
N GLY A 23 -9.95 -9.76 -8.33
CA GLY A 23 -10.01 -8.79 -9.42
C GLY A 23 -10.15 -7.37 -8.93
N ASP A 24 -10.99 -7.17 -7.91
CA ASP A 24 -11.18 -5.84 -7.33
C ASP A 24 -9.91 -5.37 -6.62
N ILE A 25 -9.23 -6.29 -5.92
CA ILE A 25 -7.94 -5.96 -5.29
C ILE A 25 -6.94 -5.55 -6.36
N GLY A 26 -6.92 -6.27 -7.48
CA GLY A 26 -6.03 -5.92 -8.59
C GLY A 26 -6.23 -4.50 -9.09
N GLY A 27 -7.48 -4.06 -9.17
CA GLY A 27 -7.77 -2.68 -9.55
C GLY A 27 -7.24 -1.66 -8.56
N LEU A 28 -7.34 -1.98 -7.27
CA LEU A 28 -6.81 -1.10 -6.23
C LEU A 28 -5.28 -1.06 -6.26
N ILE A 29 -4.65 -2.18 -6.60
CA ILE A 29 -3.20 -2.24 -6.72
C ILE A 29 -2.71 -1.26 -7.80
N VAL A 30 -3.44 -1.13 -8.90
CA VAL A 30 -3.08 -0.20 -9.96
C VAL A 30 -2.97 1.23 -9.41
N PHE A 31 -3.94 1.64 -8.59
CA PHE A 31 -3.92 2.97 -7.99
C PHE A 31 -2.76 3.12 -7.00
N SER A 32 -2.49 2.07 -6.22
CA SER A 32 -1.36 2.10 -5.28
C SER A 32 -0.05 2.26 -6.02
N ASP A 33 0.12 1.52 -7.10
CA ASP A 33 1.36 1.58 -7.88
C ASP A 33 1.56 2.95 -8.51
N GLN A 34 0.48 3.58 -8.98
CA GLN A 34 0.56 4.93 -9.51
C GLN A 34 0.98 5.93 -8.45
N GLU A 35 0.43 5.79 -7.26
CA GLU A 35 0.80 6.68 -6.15
C GLU A 35 2.28 6.52 -5.81
N ILE A 36 2.77 5.29 -5.82
CA ILE A 36 4.19 5.02 -5.55
C ILE A 36 5.07 5.72 -6.59
N ASP A 37 4.74 5.52 -7.86
CA ASP A 37 5.51 6.13 -8.95
C ASP A 37 5.51 7.65 -8.85
N ASP A 38 4.35 8.22 -8.54
CA ASP A 38 4.22 9.68 -8.44
C ASP A 38 5.03 10.25 -7.30
N LYS A 39 4.99 9.60 -6.14
CA LYS A 39 5.67 10.12 -4.95
C LYS A 39 7.18 9.90 -5.00
N ILE A 40 7.61 8.78 -5.56
CA ILE A 40 9.04 8.47 -5.65
C ILE A 40 9.64 9.12 -6.88
N GLY A 41 8.85 9.31 -7.92
CA GLY A 41 9.30 9.96 -9.14
C GLY A 41 9.99 9.02 -10.12
N SER A 42 9.77 7.71 -9.97
CA SER A 42 10.35 6.75 -10.89
C SER A 42 9.48 5.50 -10.93
N SER A 43 9.74 4.66 -11.90
CA SER A 43 9.04 3.40 -12.07
C SER A 43 10.04 2.25 -11.94
N PHE A 44 9.59 1.12 -11.40
CA PHE A 44 10.48 0.00 -11.11
C PHE A 44 10.49 -1.08 -12.19
N GLY A 45 9.52 -1.07 -13.08
CA GLY A 45 9.49 -2.01 -14.19
C GLY A 45 9.44 -3.46 -13.73
N GLU A 46 10.36 -4.27 -14.24
CA GLU A 46 10.38 -5.70 -13.92
C GLU A 46 11.14 -6.02 -12.65
N SER A 47 11.95 -5.10 -12.18
CA SER A 47 12.81 -5.33 -11.02
C SER A 47 12.24 -4.58 -9.82
N VAL A 48 11.27 -5.21 -9.16
CA VAL A 48 10.57 -4.59 -8.05
C VAL A 48 11.25 -4.94 -6.73
N PRO A 49 11.82 -3.94 -6.01
CA PRO A 49 12.41 -4.23 -4.69
C PRO A 49 11.35 -4.74 -3.71
N THR A 50 11.80 -5.53 -2.74
CA THR A 50 10.91 -6.08 -1.73
C THR A 50 10.15 -4.98 -0.99
N ARG A 51 10.82 -3.86 -0.71
CA ARG A 51 10.16 -2.73 -0.03
C ARG A 51 9.03 -2.14 -0.86
N ILE A 52 9.20 -2.08 -2.17
CA ILE A 52 8.16 -1.55 -3.05
C ILE A 52 6.99 -2.54 -3.15
N ASN A 53 7.27 -3.84 -3.20
CA ASN A 53 6.22 -4.85 -3.14
C ASN A 53 5.41 -4.68 -1.86
N ARG A 54 6.08 -4.53 -0.72
CA ARG A 54 5.43 -4.34 0.57
C ARG A 54 4.63 -3.05 0.60
N LEU A 55 5.20 -1.96 0.06
CA LEU A 55 4.53 -0.66 0.02
C LEU A 55 3.24 -0.73 -0.79
N SER A 56 3.27 -1.40 -1.93
CA SER A 56 2.08 -1.58 -2.76
C SER A 56 0.99 -2.32 -2.00
N ALA A 57 1.36 -3.41 -1.31
CA ALA A 57 0.41 -4.18 -0.52
C ALA A 57 -0.16 -3.36 0.65
N LEU A 58 0.68 -2.56 1.31
CA LEU A 58 0.24 -1.70 2.40
C LEU A 58 -0.75 -0.65 1.92
N LEU A 59 -0.43 0.04 0.84
CA LEU A 59 -1.30 1.09 0.31
C LEU A 59 -2.64 0.52 -0.14
N THR A 60 -2.62 -0.66 -0.76
CA THR A 60 -3.85 -1.32 -1.18
C THR A 60 -4.70 -1.72 0.04
N SER A 61 -4.06 -2.23 1.08
CA SER A 61 -4.76 -2.59 2.32
C SER A 61 -5.39 -1.35 2.96
N ILE A 62 -4.69 -0.23 2.94
CA ILE A 62 -5.22 1.03 3.45
C ILE A 62 -6.45 1.46 2.65
N GLN A 63 -6.39 1.33 1.32
CA GLN A 63 -7.53 1.65 0.48
C GLN A 63 -8.75 0.80 0.81
N ILE A 64 -8.55 -0.52 1.02
CA ILE A 64 -9.64 -1.44 1.34
C ILE A 64 -10.30 -1.02 2.64
N TYR A 65 -9.51 -0.78 3.67
CA TYR A 65 -10.04 -0.48 5.01
C TYR A 65 -10.55 0.94 5.16
N SER A 66 -10.22 1.83 4.22
CA SER A 66 -10.67 3.22 4.27
C SER A 66 -11.99 3.44 3.54
N ARG A 67 -12.43 2.49 2.73
CA ARG A 67 -13.67 2.63 1.96
C ARG A 67 -14.87 2.26 2.81
N PRO A 68 -15.89 3.13 2.89
CA PRO A 68 -17.05 2.84 3.75
C PRO A 68 -17.79 1.55 3.40
N ASP A 69 -17.94 1.25 2.11
CA ASP A 69 -18.64 0.03 1.68
C ASP A 69 -17.88 -1.23 2.09
N LEU A 70 -16.55 -1.19 1.99
CA LEU A 70 -15.72 -2.32 2.38
C LEU A 70 -15.65 -2.45 3.89
N ARG A 71 -15.59 -1.32 4.60
CA ARG A 71 -15.63 -1.31 6.06
C ARG A 71 -16.90 -1.97 6.58
N PHE A 72 -18.02 -1.69 5.93
CA PHE A 72 -19.28 -2.31 6.29
C PHE A 72 -19.21 -3.83 6.14
N ARG A 73 -18.64 -4.30 5.04
CA ARG A 73 -18.48 -5.74 4.79
C ARG A 73 -17.53 -6.38 5.82
N LEU A 74 -16.47 -5.67 6.19
CA LEU A 74 -15.52 -6.14 7.20
C LEU A 74 -16.22 -6.29 8.55
N GLY A 75 -17.06 -5.33 8.91
CA GLY A 75 -17.83 -5.40 10.14
C GLY A 75 -18.73 -6.61 10.18
N LYS A 76 -19.36 -6.92 9.05
CA LYS A 76 -20.20 -8.12 8.95
C LYS A 76 -19.39 -9.41 9.06
N SER A 77 -18.12 -9.36 8.71
CA SER A 77 -17.22 -10.52 8.84
C SER A 77 -16.70 -10.69 10.26
N GLY A 78 -17.09 -9.80 11.19
CA GLY A 78 -16.66 -9.89 12.58
C GLY A 78 -15.39 -9.15 12.89
N ILE A 79 -14.91 -8.30 12.01
CA ILE A 79 -13.70 -7.52 12.26
C ILE A 79 -14.06 -6.31 13.09
N ASP A 80 -13.36 -6.15 14.22
CA ASP A 80 -13.59 -5.07 15.17
C ASP A 80 -13.11 -3.72 14.60
N GLU A 81 -13.93 -2.69 14.77
CA GLU A 81 -13.62 -1.37 14.26
C GLU A 81 -12.37 -0.78 14.90
N GLN A 82 -12.13 -1.05 16.18
CA GLN A 82 -10.91 -0.59 16.83
C GLN A 82 -9.68 -1.26 16.25
N GLN A 83 -9.80 -2.52 15.87
CA GLN A 83 -8.71 -3.23 15.22
C GLN A 83 -8.44 -2.64 13.83
N VAL A 84 -9.49 -2.24 13.13
CA VAL A 84 -9.35 -1.59 11.82
C VAL A 84 -8.54 -0.30 11.96
N GLU A 85 -8.88 0.53 12.95
CA GLU A 85 -8.17 1.79 13.18
C GLU A 85 -6.70 1.56 13.48
N LYS A 86 -6.40 0.59 14.35
CA LYS A 86 -5.03 0.28 14.70
C LYS A 86 -4.24 -0.21 13.51
N ASN A 87 -4.87 -1.04 12.67
CA ASN A 87 -4.22 -1.54 11.48
C ASN A 87 -3.93 -0.41 10.49
N LEU A 88 -4.88 0.50 10.31
CA LEU A 88 -4.68 1.64 9.42
C LEU A 88 -3.51 2.50 9.88
N ASP A 89 -3.44 2.79 11.18
CA ASP A 89 -2.34 3.59 11.72
C ASP A 89 -0.99 2.90 11.51
N ARG A 90 -0.94 1.59 11.77
CA ARG A 90 0.30 0.83 11.63
C ARG A 90 0.74 0.77 10.16
N TRP A 91 -0.19 0.50 9.26
CA TRP A 91 0.14 0.39 7.84
C TRP A 91 0.57 1.74 7.28
N GLN A 92 -0.10 2.82 7.71
CA GLN A 92 0.27 4.16 7.25
C GLN A 92 1.66 4.53 7.73
N ALA A 93 1.99 4.22 8.98
CA ALA A 93 3.31 4.49 9.53
C ALA A 93 4.39 3.73 8.76
N GLU A 94 4.14 2.47 8.47
CA GLU A 94 5.10 1.66 7.72
C GLU A 94 5.26 2.18 6.29
N ALA A 95 4.15 2.55 5.66
CA ALA A 95 4.19 3.10 4.30
C ALA A 95 4.98 4.41 4.28
N ASP A 96 4.77 5.27 5.26
CA ASP A 96 5.50 6.54 5.36
C ASP A 96 6.99 6.30 5.53
N GLU A 97 7.38 5.28 6.30
CA GLU A 97 8.78 4.92 6.46
C GLU A 97 9.41 4.50 5.14
N ILE A 98 8.68 3.72 4.35
CA ILE A 98 9.20 3.26 3.06
C ILE A 98 9.33 4.43 2.10
N PHE A 99 8.33 5.32 2.07
CA PHE A 99 8.41 6.51 1.24
C PHE A 99 9.60 7.40 1.65
N ALA A 100 9.81 7.55 2.96
CA ALA A 100 10.94 8.33 3.46
C ALA A 100 12.28 7.74 3.05
N PHE A 101 12.37 6.41 3.06
CA PHE A 101 13.59 5.74 2.62
C PHE A 101 13.94 6.11 1.18
N TYR A 102 12.98 6.09 0.28
CA TYR A 102 13.21 6.41 -1.13
C TYR A 102 13.33 7.91 -1.34
N GLY A 103 12.60 8.70 -0.57
CA GLY A 103 12.69 10.15 -0.65
C GLY A 103 14.04 10.65 -0.20
N ASP A 104 14.56 10.11 0.90
CA ASP A 104 15.88 10.47 1.41
C ASP A 104 16.96 10.16 0.39
N ASP A 105 16.86 9.01 -0.26
CA ASP A 105 17.79 8.61 -1.30
C ASP A 105 17.84 9.64 -2.42
N GLU A 106 16.68 10.13 -2.82
CA GLU A 106 16.58 11.11 -3.88
C GLU A 106 16.98 12.50 -3.39
N GLY A 107 16.59 12.82 -2.17
CA GLY A 107 16.89 14.12 -1.59
C GLY A 107 18.36 14.38 -1.40
N SER A 108 19.11 13.37 -1.12
CA SER A 108 20.55 13.54 -0.97
C SER A 108 21.20 13.73 -2.32
N GLY A 109 20.55 13.44 -3.36
CA GLY A 109 21.00 13.82 -4.68
C GLY A 109 20.65 15.22 -4.99
N GLU A 110 19.98 15.82 -4.43
CA GLU A 110 19.46 16.84 -4.51
C GLU A 110 19.48 17.78 -3.88
N PHE A 111 19.70 17.26 -3.64
CA PHE A 111 19.63 17.96 -2.93
C PHE A 111 20.16 18.39 -2.71
N SER A 112 20.31 17.98 -2.82
CA SER A 112 20.81 18.30 -2.52
C SER A 112 21.07 18.68 -2.62
N VAL A 113 21.30 18.44 -2.82
CA VAL A 113 21.62 18.89 -2.81
C VAL A 113 21.66 19.36 -2.81
N VAL A 114 21.70 19.08 -2.99
CA VAL A 114 21.86 19.56 -2.78
C VAL A 114 22.09 19.98 -2.73
N GLN A 115 22.26 19.83 -2.85
CA GLN A 115 22.61 20.11 -2.66
C GLN A 115 22.99 20.68 -2.66
N ALA A 116 23.37 20.63 -2.76
CA ALA A 116 23.62 20.92 -2.63
C ALA A 116 23.86 21.41 -2.66
#